data_a26414717af70ac07d7757bd20e60627
#
_entry.id   a26414717af70ac07d7757bd20e60627
#
_cell.length_a   1.000
_cell.length_b   1.000
_cell.length_c   1.000
_cell.angle_alpha   90.00
_cell.angle_beta   90.00
_cell.angle_gamma   90.00
#
_symmetry.space_group_name_H-M   'P 1'
#
loop_
_entity.id
_entity.type
_entity.pdbx_description
1 polymer ?
#
loop_
_entity_poly.entity_id
_entity_poly.type
_entity_poly.pdbx_seq_one_letter_code
_entity_poly.pdbx_strand_id
1 'polypeptide(L)'
;SVIGLLPTGGGKSLTYQLAAMLQPGVTLVVDPLRSLMADQYDGLIKAGIDTCTYINAIVDAQEKEKRAKMMETSMVQFVFLSPERLCTYSFREKLRNMHNVGVYFSYGVIDEVHCVSEWGHDFRFSYLHLGRNLYKYVLPKQKEGDKHLTLFGLTATASFDVLADVERELSGDGAFELDSDTIIREENTNRLELQYKIEKVPVVCEEDEYYDKNHMLD
;
A
#
# COMPACT_ATOMS: atom_id res chain seq x y z
N SER A 1 11.02 8.29 -6.16
CA SER A 1 9.73 7.82 -5.62
C SER A 1 8.57 8.56 -6.29
N VAL A 2 7.37 8.00 -6.27
CA VAL A 2 6.19 8.53 -6.99
C VAL A 2 4.97 8.51 -6.07
N ILE A 3 4.14 9.54 -6.15
CA ILE A 3 2.84 9.60 -5.49
C ILE A 3 1.74 9.55 -6.56
N GLY A 4 0.89 8.53 -6.52
CA GLY A 4 -0.24 8.37 -7.42
C GLY A 4 -1.57 8.68 -6.73
N LEU A 5 -2.23 9.77 -7.16
CA LEU A 5 -3.57 10.14 -6.74
C LEU A 5 -4.56 9.66 -7.81
N LEU A 6 -4.98 8.41 -7.71
CA LEU A 6 -5.84 7.75 -8.69
C LEU A 6 -7.15 7.32 -8.01
N PRO A 7 -8.31 7.55 -8.63
CA PRO A 7 -9.59 7.19 -8.04
C PRO A 7 -9.71 5.67 -7.82
N THR A 8 -10.66 5.27 -6.99
CA THR A 8 -11.00 3.85 -6.85
C THR A 8 -11.44 3.31 -8.22
N GLY A 9 -10.87 2.18 -8.64
CA GLY A 9 -11.05 1.65 -10.00
C GLY A 9 -10.15 2.26 -11.08
N GLY A 10 -9.36 3.31 -10.77
CA GLY A 10 -8.42 3.97 -11.69
C GLY A 10 -7.13 3.21 -11.98
N GLY A 11 -7.04 1.92 -11.63
CA GLY A 11 -5.90 1.07 -11.99
C GLY A 11 -4.68 1.19 -11.07
N LYS A 12 -4.82 1.70 -9.84
CA LYS A 12 -3.71 1.80 -8.86
C LYS A 12 -2.86 0.54 -8.81
N SER A 13 -3.49 -0.62 -8.61
CA SER A 13 -2.77 -1.89 -8.50
C SER A 13 -2.07 -2.27 -9.80
N LEU A 14 -2.72 -2.05 -10.94
CA LEU A 14 -2.15 -2.35 -12.25
C LEU A 14 -0.89 -1.52 -12.53
N THR A 15 -0.83 -0.28 -12.07
CA THR A 15 0.32 0.62 -12.26
C THR A 15 1.59 0.02 -11.68
N TYR A 16 1.60 -0.36 -10.40
CA TYR A 16 2.80 -0.94 -9.79
C TYR A 16 3.05 -2.39 -10.23
N GLN A 17 2.00 -3.15 -10.54
CA GLN A 17 2.14 -4.51 -11.04
C GLN A 17 2.88 -4.54 -12.39
N LEU A 18 2.50 -3.67 -13.32
CA LEU A 18 3.20 -3.53 -14.60
C LEU A 18 4.65 -3.06 -14.41
N ALA A 19 4.88 -2.04 -13.58
CA ALA A 19 6.23 -1.57 -13.28
C ALA A 19 7.10 -2.69 -12.70
N ALA A 20 6.56 -3.47 -11.76
CA ALA A 20 7.24 -4.57 -11.11
C ALA A 20 7.59 -5.71 -12.09
N MET A 21 6.69 -6.04 -13.03
CA MET A 21 6.96 -7.08 -14.03
C MET A 21 8.05 -6.70 -15.02
N LEU A 22 8.31 -5.40 -15.19
CA LEU A 22 9.38 -4.89 -16.07
C LEU A 22 10.76 -4.82 -15.40
N GLN A 23 10.83 -5.10 -14.10
CA GLN A 23 12.07 -5.00 -13.33
C GLN A 23 12.36 -6.31 -12.60
N PRO A 24 13.63 -6.77 -12.59
CA PRO A 24 14.01 -7.92 -11.76
C PRO A 24 14.02 -7.54 -10.29
N GLY A 25 13.57 -8.46 -9.43
CA GLY A 25 13.59 -8.30 -7.98
C GLY A 25 12.22 -8.48 -7.34
N VAL A 26 12.19 -8.38 -6.03
CA VAL A 26 10.98 -8.51 -5.23
C VAL A 26 10.33 -7.13 -5.07
N THR A 27 9.03 -7.04 -5.31
CA THR A 27 8.22 -5.85 -5.00
C THR A 27 7.48 -6.09 -3.68
N LEU A 28 7.74 -5.24 -2.70
CA LEU A 28 6.98 -5.24 -1.45
C LEU A 28 5.77 -4.32 -1.58
N VAL A 29 4.59 -4.87 -1.31
CA VAL A 29 3.33 -4.11 -1.31
C VAL A 29 2.79 -4.07 0.12
N VAL A 30 2.78 -2.89 0.70
CA VAL A 30 2.23 -2.65 2.04
C VAL A 30 0.79 -2.20 1.91
N ASP A 31 -0.14 -2.97 2.48
CA ASP A 31 -1.57 -2.74 2.40
C ASP A 31 -2.18 -2.77 3.82
N PRO A 32 -3.03 -1.80 4.19
CA PRO A 32 -3.63 -1.72 5.52
C PRO A 32 -4.72 -2.77 5.75
N LEU A 33 -5.32 -3.30 4.69
CA LEU A 33 -6.47 -4.18 4.75
C LEU A 33 -6.14 -5.59 4.29
N ARG A 34 -6.39 -6.55 5.18
CA ARG A 34 -6.13 -7.99 4.92
C ARG A 34 -6.97 -8.55 3.78
N SER A 35 -8.20 -8.09 3.64
CA SER A 35 -9.09 -8.47 2.53
C SER A 35 -8.51 -8.03 1.19
N LEU A 36 -8.04 -6.78 1.09
CA LEU A 36 -7.42 -6.27 -0.13
C LEU A 36 -6.15 -7.05 -0.51
N MET A 37 -5.31 -7.40 0.48
CA MET A 37 -4.14 -8.26 0.21
C MET A 37 -4.54 -9.60 -0.40
N ALA A 38 -5.58 -10.23 0.12
CA ALA A 38 -6.09 -11.51 -0.40
C ALA A 38 -6.67 -11.34 -1.81
N ASP A 39 -7.47 -10.31 -2.02
CA ASP A 39 -8.10 -10.01 -3.33
C ASP A 39 -7.03 -9.71 -4.39
N GLN A 40 -6.00 -8.95 -4.06
CA GLN A 40 -4.88 -8.67 -4.97
C GLN A 40 -4.07 -9.93 -5.29
N TYR A 41 -3.78 -10.75 -4.28
CA TYR A 41 -3.13 -12.03 -4.46
C TYR A 41 -3.94 -12.96 -5.38
N ASP A 42 -5.22 -13.13 -5.10
CA ASP A 42 -6.13 -13.97 -5.91
C ASP A 42 -6.26 -13.42 -7.33
N GLY A 43 -6.25 -12.10 -7.51
CA GLY A 43 -6.24 -11.45 -8.81
C GLY A 43 -5.03 -11.80 -9.64
N LEU A 44 -3.83 -11.78 -9.04
CA LEU A 44 -2.59 -12.19 -9.71
C LEU A 44 -2.61 -13.68 -10.08
N ILE A 45 -3.02 -14.55 -9.16
CA ILE A 45 -3.15 -15.99 -9.43
C ILE A 45 -4.11 -16.25 -10.60
N LYS A 46 -5.29 -15.60 -10.62
CA LYS A 46 -6.26 -15.70 -11.73
C LYS A 46 -5.71 -15.20 -13.05
N ALA A 47 -4.81 -14.23 -13.03
CA ALA A 47 -4.09 -13.75 -14.20
C ALA A 47 -2.93 -14.65 -14.65
N GLY A 48 -2.68 -15.75 -13.94
CA GLY A 48 -1.58 -16.69 -14.24
C GLY A 48 -0.22 -16.27 -13.65
N ILE A 49 -0.20 -15.30 -12.73
CA ILE A 49 1.01 -14.82 -12.05
C ILE A 49 1.06 -15.48 -10.67
N ASP A 50 1.77 -16.60 -10.57
CA ASP A 50 1.90 -17.40 -9.34
C ASP A 50 3.14 -17.04 -8.49
N THR A 51 3.99 -16.16 -9.00
CA THR A 51 5.16 -15.62 -8.28
C THR A 51 4.76 -14.54 -7.27
N CYS A 52 3.74 -14.80 -6.46
CA CYS A 52 3.22 -13.87 -5.46
C CYS A 52 2.92 -14.57 -4.13
N THR A 53 2.96 -13.80 -3.05
CA THR A 53 2.58 -14.29 -1.71
C THR A 53 2.10 -13.13 -0.83
N TYR A 54 1.50 -13.45 0.31
CA TYR A 54 1.15 -12.45 1.33
C TYR A 54 1.53 -12.92 2.74
N ILE A 55 1.90 -11.97 3.60
CA ILE A 55 2.30 -12.20 4.99
C ILE A 55 1.51 -11.27 5.89
N ASN A 56 0.49 -11.79 6.56
CA ASN A 56 -0.35 -11.04 7.50
C ASN A 56 -0.45 -11.74 8.88
N ALA A 57 -1.23 -11.17 9.80
CA ALA A 57 -1.32 -11.68 11.16
C ALA A 57 -2.09 -13.02 11.26
N ILE A 58 -3.01 -13.30 10.32
CA ILE A 58 -3.86 -14.51 10.36
C ILE A 58 -3.10 -15.77 9.98
N VAL A 59 -2.12 -15.63 9.07
CA VAL A 59 -1.28 -16.73 8.65
C VAL A 59 -0.55 -17.29 9.87
N ASP A 60 -0.58 -18.59 10.07
CA ASP A 60 0.12 -19.24 11.19
C ASP A 60 1.65 -19.08 11.10
N ALA A 61 2.36 -19.40 12.18
CA ALA A 61 3.79 -19.16 12.27
C ALA A 61 4.60 -20.02 11.25
N GLN A 62 4.15 -21.23 10.99
CA GLN A 62 4.83 -22.17 10.10
C GLN A 62 4.67 -21.74 8.63
N GLU A 63 3.49 -21.32 8.26
CA GLU A 63 3.23 -20.80 6.91
C GLU A 63 3.90 -19.44 6.69
N LYS A 64 3.95 -18.55 7.71
CA LYS A 64 4.75 -17.32 7.65
C LYS A 64 6.22 -17.58 7.36
N GLU A 65 6.81 -18.58 8.02
CA GLU A 65 8.20 -18.94 7.80
C GLU A 65 8.43 -19.48 6.39
N LYS A 66 7.53 -20.34 5.90
CA LYS A 66 7.55 -20.84 4.52
C LYS A 66 7.49 -19.74 3.50
N ARG A 67 6.56 -18.79 3.66
CA ARG A 67 6.41 -17.63 2.76
C ARG A 67 7.61 -16.69 2.80
N ALA A 68 8.17 -16.44 3.98
CA ALA A 68 9.39 -15.68 4.11
C ALA A 68 10.58 -16.38 3.40
N LYS A 69 10.65 -17.71 3.47
CA LYS A 69 11.67 -18.48 2.75
C LYS A 69 11.50 -18.38 1.23
N MET A 70 10.28 -18.31 0.71
CA MET A 70 10.04 -18.07 -0.72
C MET A 70 10.60 -16.71 -1.16
N MET A 71 10.52 -15.68 -0.30
CA MET A 71 11.19 -14.40 -0.57
C MET A 71 12.72 -14.55 -0.58
N GLU A 72 13.27 -15.22 0.45
CA GLU A 72 14.73 -15.42 0.60
C GLU A 72 15.36 -16.18 -0.58
N THR A 73 14.56 -16.98 -1.25
CA THR A 73 15.00 -17.76 -2.42
C THR A 73 14.64 -17.11 -3.76
N SER A 74 14.17 -15.86 -3.75
CA SER A 74 13.72 -15.13 -4.95
C SER A 74 12.64 -15.87 -5.77
N MET A 75 11.85 -16.72 -5.13
CA MET A 75 10.76 -17.46 -5.78
C MET A 75 9.49 -16.63 -5.97
N VAL A 76 9.46 -15.41 -5.42
CA VAL A 76 8.32 -14.51 -5.51
C VAL A 76 8.74 -13.15 -6.03
N GLN A 77 7.90 -12.56 -6.85
CA GLN A 77 8.04 -11.21 -7.39
C GLN A 77 7.19 -10.21 -6.60
N PHE A 78 6.02 -10.62 -6.13
CA PHE A 78 5.12 -9.78 -5.33
C PHE A 78 4.96 -10.34 -3.92
N VAL A 79 5.15 -9.48 -2.93
CA VAL A 79 4.93 -9.81 -1.53
C VAL A 79 4.03 -8.77 -0.90
N PHE A 80 2.79 -9.17 -0.61
CA PHE A 80 1.85 -8.32 0.12
C PHE A 80 2.06 -8.51 1.62
N LEU A 81 2.15 -7.41 2.35
CA LEU A 81 2.35 -7.46 3.79
C LEU A 81 1.60 -6.34 4.52
N SER A 82 1.20 -6.63 5.75
CA SER A 82 0.63 -5.60 6.60
C SER A 82 1.72 -4.68 7.16
N PRO A 83 1.42 -3.38 7.38
CA PRO A 83 2.40 -2.41 7.86
C PRO A 83 3.03 -2.81 9.21
N GLU A 84 2.27 -3.47 10.10
CA GLU A 84 2.77 -3.97 11.37
C GLU A 84 3.93 -4.97 11.20
N ARG A 85 3.98 -5.65 10.06
CA ARG A 85 5.05 -6.62 9.79
C ARG A 85 6.42 -5.95 9.70
N LEU A 86 6.49 -4.78 9.09
CA LEU A 86 7.71 -3.97 9.04
C LEU A 86 8.14 -3.41 10.40
N CYS A 87 7.25 -3.43 11.39
CA CYS A 87 7.57 -3.03 12.75
C CYS A 87 8.20 -4.15 13.58
N THR A 88 8.13 -5.43 13.13
CA THR A 88 8.70 -6.56 13.88
C THR A 88 10.21 -6.70 13.64
N TYR A 89 10.98 -6.83 14.73
CA TYR A 89 12.43 -6.98 14.66
C TYR A 89 12.86 -8.18 13.80
N SER A 90 12.25 -9.33 14.03
CA SER A 90 12.60 -10.57 13.28
C SER A 90 12.40 -10.44 11.78
N PHE A 91 11.38 -9.72 11.33
CA PHE A 91 11.16 -9.52 9.90
C PHE A 91 12.15 -8.52 9.28
N ARG A 92 12.49 -7.46 10.02
CA ARG A 92 13.53 -6.50 9.59
C ARG A 92 14.89 -7.16 9.43
N GLU A 93 15.28 -8.05 10.35
CA GLU A 93 16.53 -8.81 10.22
C GLU A 93 16.50 -9.75 9.00
N LYS A 94 15.36 -10.38 8.71
CA LYS A 94 15.21 -11.19 7.48
C LYS A 94 15.42 -10.34 6.22
N LEU A 95 14.83 -9.14 6.15
CA LEU A 95 15.02 -8.23 5.02
C LEU A 95 16.49 -7.86 4.81
N ARG A 96 17.23 -7.58 5.89
CA ARG A 96 18.68 -7.34 5.81
C ARG A 96 19.44 -8.56 5.29
N ASN A 97 19.12 -9.74 5.81
CA ASN A 97 19.82 -10.97 5.43
C ASN A 97 19.56 -11.34 3.97
N MET A 98 18.40 -11.02 3.43
CA MET A 98 18.09 -11.23 2.02
C MET A 98 19.05 -10.49 1.10
N HIS A 99 19.41 -9.26 1.43
CA HIS A 99 20.43 -8.52 0.66
C HIS A 99 21.78 -9.25 0.62
N ASN A 100 22.19 -9.81 1.75
CA ASN A 100 23.48 -10.51 1.87
C ASN A 100 23.54 -11.80 1.03
N VAL A 101 22.40 -12.41 0.75
CA VAL A 101 22.29 -13.62 -0.10
C VAL A 101 21.88 -13.30 -1.54
N GLY A 102 21.90 -12.03 -1.93
CA GLY A 102 21.65 -11.60 -3.30
C GLY A 102 20.19 -11.45 -3.70
N VAL A 103 19.27 -11.40 -2.74
CA VAL A 103 17.86 -11.03 -2.98
C VAL A 103 17.75 -9.50 -3.00
N TYR A 104 17.24 -8.97 -4.09
CA TYR A 104 17.08 -7.55 -4.29
C TYR A 104 15.61 -7.17 -4.41
N PHE A 105 15.31 -5.94 -3.97
CA PHE A 105 13.98 -5.38 -4.06
C PHE A 105 13.93 -4.36 -5.20
N SER A 106 12.89 -4.44 -6.05
CA SER A 106 12.68 -3.49 -7.14
C SER A 106 11.94 -2.25 -6.66
N TYR A 107 10.84 -2.46 -5.94
CA TYR A 107 9.97 -1.38 -5.47
C TYR A 107 9.43 -1.65 -4.06
N GLY A 108 9.14 -0.55 -3.35
CA GLY A 108 8.28 -0.52 -2.18
C GLY A 108 6.98 0.20 -2.52
N VAL A 109 5.87 -0.49 -2.48
CA VAL A 109 4.54 0.08 -2.73
C VAL A 109 3.83 0.28 -1.40
N ILE A 110 3.31 1.47 -1.17
CA ILE A 110 2.49 1.81 0.00
C ILE A 110 1.10 2.11 -0.53
N ASP A 111 0.22 1.13 -0.43
CA ASP A 111 -1.19 1.32 -0.79
C ASP A 111 -1.93 2.04 0.35
N GLU A 112 -2.94 2.81 -0.01
CA GLU A 112 -3.67 3.70 0.90
C GLU A 112 -2.71 4.59 1.72
N VAL A 113 -1.74 5.19 1.04
CA VAL A 113 -0.67 5.97 1.67
C VAL A 113 -1.16 7.14 2.51
N HIS A 114 -2.41 7.61 2.31
CA HIS A 114 -3.04 8.63 3.15
C HIS A 114 -3.13 8.23 4.64
N CYS A 115 -3.04 6.93 4.95
CA CYS A 115 -3.01 6.43 6.33
C CYS A 115 -1.76 6.87 7.13
N VAL A 116 -0.75 7.48 6.51
CA VAL A 116 0.40 8.07 7.21
C VAL A 116 0.08 9.35 7.94
N SER A 117 -0.99 10.05 7.54
CA SER A 117 -1.33 11.37 8.06
C SER A 117 -2.30 11.30 9.24
N GLU A 118 -1.96 11.98 10.34
CA GLU A 118 -2.84 12.15 11.49
C GLU A 118 -4.08 13.01 11.15
N TRP A 119 -4.01 13.81 10.10
CA TRP A 119 -5.12 14.62 9.58
C TRP A 119 -6.07 13.83 8.67
N GLY A 120 -5.72 12.58 8.34
CA GLY A 120 -6.56 11.68 7.57
C GLY A 120 -7.60 10.96 8.45
N HIS A 121 -8.75 10.62 7.85
CA HIS A 121 -9.80 9.88 8.57
C HIS A 121 -9.38 8.46 8.97
N ASP A 122 -8.40 7.87 8.27
CA ASP A 122 -7.95 6.49 8.42
C ASP A 122 -6.50 6.38 8.92
N PHE A 123 -6.07 7.34 9.76
CA PHE A 123 -4.73 7.32 10.34
C PHE A 123 -4.41 6.00 11.07
N ARG A 124 -3.21 5.45 10.81
CA ARG A 124 -2.75 4.22 11.42
C ARG A 124 -1.32 4.35 11.92
N PHE A 125 -1.10 4.13 13.21
CA PHE A 125 0.23 4.17 13.83
C PHE A 125 1.27 3.28 13.12
N SER A 126 0.83 2.16 12.55
CA SER A 126 1.70 1.25 11.81
C SER A 126 2.24 1.82 10.50
N TYR A 127 1.64 2.91 10.00
CA TYR A 127 2.12 3.66 8.84
C TYR A 127 3.16 4.72 9.18
N LEU A 128 3.24 5.15 10.45
CA LEU A 128 4.29 6.07 10.89
C LEU A 128 5.66 5.48 10.61
N HIS A 129 6.50 6.25 9.96
CA HIS A 129 7.86 5.86 9.57
C HIS A 129 7.96 4.66 8.61
N LEU A 130 6.87 4.36 7.88
CA LEU A 130 6.84 3.23 6.95
C LEU A 130 7.85 3.40 5.81
N GLY A 131 7.90 4.58 5.18
CA GLY A 131 8.89 4.93 4.15
C GLY A 131 10.30 4.87 4.70
N ARG A 132 10.55 5.45 5.87
CA ARG A 132 11.85 5.38 6.56
C ARG A 132 12.27 3.94 6.85
N ASN A 133 11.33 3.08 7.28
CA ASN A 133 11.59 1.67 7.52
C ASN A 133 11.90 0.92 6.21
N LEU A 134 11.17 1.21 5.14
CA LEU A 134 11.46 0.63 3.82
C LEU A 134 12.84 1.02 3.35
N TYR A 135 13.21 2.29 3.35
CA TYR A 135 14.56 2.73 2.98
C TYR A 135 15.67 2.10 3.82
N LYS A 136 15.43 1.88 5.11
CA LYS A 136 16.43 1.34 6.03
C LYS A 136 16.63 -0.17 5.93
N TYR A 137 15.57 -0.91 5.70
CA TYR A 137 15.59 -2.38 5.82
C TYR A 137 15.40 -3.11 4.50
N VAL A 138 14.86 -2.44 3.49
CA VAL A 138 14.63 -3.01 2.16
C VAL A 138 15.67 -2.45 1.21
N LEU A 139 16.68 -3.26 0.90
CA LEU A 139 17.81 -2.79 0.11
C LEU A 139 17.63 -3.18 -1.36
N PRO A 140 17.66 -2.20 -2.28
CA PRO A 140 17.55 -2.45 -3.71
C PRO A 140 18.85 -3.04 -4.26
N LYS A 141 18.79 -3.54 -5.50
CA LYS A 141 20.00 -3.85 -6.26
C LYS A 141 20.77 -2.56 -6.44
N GLN A 142 22.03 -2.55 -5.99
CA GLN A 142 22.91 -1.41 -6.21
C GLN A 142 23.17 -1.25 -7.70
N LYS A 143 22.62 -0.20 -8.29
CA LYS A 143 23.08 0.37 -9.55
C LYS A 143 24.05 1.51 -9.21
N GLU A 144 25.01 1.76 -10.07
CA GLU A 144 25.92 2.90 -9.91
C GLU A 144 25.08 4.19 -9.84
N GLY A 145 25.02 4.83 -8.67
CA GLY A 145 24.24 6.04 -8.40
C GLY A 145 22.95 5.85 -7.58
N ASP A 146 22.27 4.69 -7.62
CA ASP A 146 21.04 4.45 -6.86
C ASP A 146 21.34 3.80 -5.51
N LYS A 147 21.13 4.55 -4.44
CA LYS A 147 21.40 4.08 -3.06
C LYS A 147 20.14 3.79 -2.25
N HIS A 148 18.95 3.96 -2.82
CA HIS A 148 17.70 3.81 -2.08
C HIS A 148 16.62 3.10 -2.91
N LEU A 149 15.65 2.51 -2.20
CA LEU A 149 14.49 1.86 -2.80
C LEU A 149 13.58 2.92 -3.43
N THR A 150 13.06 2.65 -4.62
CA THR A 150 12.01 3.49 -5.20
C THR A 150 10.66 3.15 -4.56
N LEU A 151 9.98 4.16 -4.02
CA LEU A 151 8.68 4.02 -3.40
C LEU A 151 7.55 4.49 -4.33
N PHE A 152 6.44 3.76 -4.30
CA PHE A 152 5.15 4.16 -4.86
C PHE A 152 4.18 4.39 -3.70
N GLY A 153 3.73 5.60 -3.49
CA GLY A 153 2.63 5.91 -2.58
C GLY A 153 1.35 6.06 -3.37
N LEU A 154 0.35 5.23 -3.12
CA LEU A 154 -0.90 5.21 -3.87
C LEU A 154 -2.08 5.51 -2.95
N THR A 155 -2.98 6.38 -3.40
CA THR A 155 -4.24 6.67 -2.70
C THR A 155 -5.29 7.19 -3.67
N ALA A 156 -6.57 7.04 -3.30
CA ALA A 156 -7.68 7.63 -4.04
C ALA A 156 -7.94 9.08 -3.62
N THR A 157 -7.62 9.44 -2.38
CA THR A 157 -7.98 10.72 -1.79
C THR A 157 -6.84 11.26 -0.94
N ALA A 158 -6.49 12.53 -1.13
CA ALA A 158 -5.60 13.25 -0.23
C ALA A 158 -5.95 14.74 -0.25
N SER A 159 -6.16 15.33 0.93
CA SER A 159 -6.15 16.79 1.09
C SER A 159 -4.71 17.31 0.98
N PHE A 160 -4.54 18.62 0.95
CA PHE A 160 -3.21 19.23 0.90
C PHE A 160 -2.35 18.84 2.12
N ASP A 161 -2.94 18.83 3.32
CA ASP A 161 -2.23 18.48 4.55
C ASP A 161 -1.80 17.02 4.55
N VAL A 162 -2.69 16.12 4.12
CA VAL A 162 -2.39 14.70 3.96
C VAL A 162 -1.29 14.49 2.94
N LEU A 163 -1.32 15.23 1.83
CA LEU A 163 -0.29 15.12 0.79
C LEU A 163 1.09 15.56 1.30
N ALA A 164 1.17 16.62 2.08
CA ALA A 164 2.43 17.06 2.69
C ALA A 164 3.03 15.99 3.62
N ASP A 165 2.19 15.29 4.40
CA ASP A 165 2.64 14.16 5.23
C ASP A 165 3.11 12.98 4.38
N VAL A 166 2.42 12.69 3.28
CA VAL A 166 2.82 11.63 2.33
C VAL A 166 4.16 11.98 1.68
N GLU A 167 4.35 13.20 1.23
CA GLU A 167 5.63 13.66 0.65
C GLU A 167 6.77 13.54 1.66
N ARG A 168 6.55 13.95 2.91
CA ARG A 168 7.53 13.81 3.98
C ARG A 168 7.91 12.35 4.22
N GLU A 169 6.94 11.44 4.25
CA GLU A 169 7.17 10.02 4.47
C GLU A 169 7.91 9.36 3.29
N LEU A 170 7.50 9.64 2.05
CA LEU A 170 8.13 9.09 0.87
C LEU A 170 9.50 9.71 0.55
N SER A 171 9.78 10.91 1.04
CA SER A 171 11.12 11.52 0.98
C SER A 171 12.05 11.04 2.10
N GLY A 172 11.58 10.20 3.02
CA GLY A 172 12.36 9.77 4.19
C GLY A 172 12.76 10.93 5.09
N ASP A 173 11.84 11.83 5.42
CA ASP A 173 12.04 13.10 6.13
C ASP A 173 13.01 14.04 5.38
N GLY A 174 12.90 14.13 4.07
CA GLY A 174 13.74 15.01 3.23
C GLY A 174 15.14 14.46 2.93
N ALA A 175 15.41 13.19 3.25
CA ALA A 175 16.66 12.53 2.89
C ALA A 175 16.79 12.29 1.37
N PHE A 176 15.65 12.20 0.67
CA PHE A 176 15.56 11.99 -0.78
C PHE A 176 14.63 13.04 -1.38
N GLU A 177 15.10 13.77 -2.38
CA GLU A 177 14.28 14.76 -3.07
C GLU A 177 13.17 14.06 -3.88
N LEU A 178 11.96 14.64 -3.79
CA LEU A 178 10.86 14.33 -4.66
C LEU A 178 10.69 15.48 -5.66
N ASP A 179 10.84 15.19 -6.94
CA ASP A 179 10.59 16.18 -7.99
C ASP A 179 9.11 16.55 -8.08
N SER A 180 8.82 17.75 -8.56
CA SER A 180 7.43 18.21 -8.76
C SER A 180 6.59 17.28 -9.65
N ASP A 181 7.26 16.57 -10.57
CA ASP A 181 6.63 15.64 -11.50
C ASP A 181 6.37 14.24 -10.88
N THR A 182 6.76 14.05 -9.61
CA THR A 182 6.52 12.77 -8.90
C THR A 182 5.09 12.59 -8.40
N ILE A 183 4.28 13.66 -8.44
CA ILE A 183 2.87 13.62 -8.03
C ILE A 183 2.01 13.50 -9.27
N ILE A 184 1.50 12.30 -9.51
CA ILE A 184 0.61 12.00 -10.63
C ILE A 184 -0.83 12.06 -10.15
N ARG A 185 -1.63 12.92 -10.79
CA ARG A 185 -3.06 13.10 -10.50
C ARG A 185 -3.89 12.85 -11.73
N GLU A 186 -5.01 12.18 -11.57
CA GLU A 186 -6.05 12.16 -12.60
C GLU A 186 -6.90 13.44 -12.46
N GLU A 187 -7.11 14.15 -13.57
CA GLU A 187 -7.86 15.42 -13.58
C GLU A 187 -9.33 15.25 -13.21
N ASN A 188 -9.94 14.13 -13.57
CA ASN A 188 -11.33 13.83 -13.27
C ASN A 188 -11.47 12.63 -12.33
N THR A 189 -11.61 12.90 -11.05
CA THR A 189 -11.82 11.88 -10.01
C THR A 189 -13.30 11.54 -9.79
N ASN A 190 -14.22 12.19 -10.52
CA ASN A 190 -15.66 11.93 -10.39
C ASN A 190 -16.02 10.58 -11.00
N ARG A 191 -16.69 9.77 -10.20
CA ARG A 191 -17.24 8.48 -10.62
C ARG A 191 -18.58 8.71 -11.31
N LEU A 192 -18.56 8.84 -12.64
CA LEU A 192 -19.76 9.12 -13.44
C LEU A 192 -20.81 8.00 -13.39
N GLU A 193 -20.37 6.79 -13.01
CA GLU A 193 -21.24 5.61 -12.81
C GLU A 193 -22.03 5.66 -11.50
N LEU A 194 -21.66 6.55 -10.55
CA LEU A 194 -22.37 6.71 -9.27
C LEU A 194 -23.38 7.84 -9.35
N GLN A 195 -24.62 7.51 -9.06
CA GLN A 195 -25.70 8.49 -8.94
C GLN A 195 -26.09 8.60 -7.47
N TYR A 196 -25.95 9.79 -6.92
CA TYR A 196 -26.36 10.08 -5.55
C TYR A 196 -27.83 10.56 -5.53
N LYS A 197 -28.67 9.88 -4.77
CA LYS A 197 -30.06 10.28 -4.54
C LYS A 197 -30.21 10.70 -3.07
N ILE A 198 -30.62 11.94 -2.86
CA ILE A 198 -30.89 12.46 -1.53
C ILE A 198 -32.41 12.43 -1.32
N GLU A 199 -32.87 11.66 -0.35
CA GLU A 199 -34.27 11.60 0.04
C GLU A 199 -34.45 12.16 1.45
N LYS A 200 -35.49 12.97 1.61
CA LYS A 200 -35.87 13.48 2.94
C LYS A 200 -36.74 12.40 3.61
N VAL A 201 -36.24 11.86 4.71
CA VAL A 201 -37.01 10.94 5.54
C VAL A 201 -38.06 11.73 6.33
N PRO A 202 -39.35 11.45 6.17
CA PRO A 202 -40.37 12.08 6.99
C PRO A 202 -40.29 11.50 8.42
N VAL A 203 -40.03 12.37 9.39
CA VAL A 203 -40.04 11.99 10.80
C VAL A 203 -41.41 12.31 11.37
N VAL A 204 -42.12 11.31 11.86
CA VAL A 204 -43.50 11.42 12.37
C VAL A 204 -43.50 11.95 13.83
N CYS A 205 -42.50 11.55 14.61
CA CYS A 205 -42.21 12.10 15.95
C CYS A 205 -40.75 11.96 16.31
N GLU A 206 -40.27 12.72 17.33
CA GLU A 206 -38.87 12.70 17.76
C GLU A 206 -38.42 11.32 18.28
N GLU A 207 -39.29 10.50 18.81
CA GLU A 207 -38.98 9.16 19.30
C GLU A 207 -38.79 8.13 18.17
N ASP A 208 -39.41 8.36 17.01
CA ASP A 208 -39.31 7.47 15.85
C ASP A 208 -38.16 7.83 14.91
N GLU A 209 -37.49 8.96 15.12
CA GLU A 209 -36.42 9.44 14.22
C GLU A 209 -35.28 8.43 14.03
N TYR A 210 -34.92 7.75 15.11
CA TYR A 210 -33.85 6.76 15.08
C TYR A 210 -34.27 5.46 14.38
N TYR A 211 -35.53 5.07 14.54
CA TYR A 211 -36.10 3.86 13.93
C TYR A 211 -36.28 4.04 12.43
N ASP A 212 -36.82 5.16 12.01
CA ASP A 212 -37.05 5.45 10.59
C ASP A 212 -35.73 5.58 9.80
N LYS A 213 -34.70 6.19 10.38
CA LYS A 213 -33.39 6.29 9.73
C LYS A 213 -32.70 4.93 9.55
N ASN A 214 -32.85 4.01 10.49
CA ASN A 214 -32.25 2.69 10.38
C ASN A 214 -32.98 1.77 9.40
N HIS A 215 -34.31 1.90 9.23
CA HIS A 215 -35.06 1.11 8.26
C HIS A 215 -34.87 1.51 6.80
N MET A 216 -34.30 2.68 6.54
CA MET A 216 -33.98 3.11 5.17
C MET A 216 -32.56 2.75 4.71
N LEU A 217 -31.76 2.13 5.59
CA LEU A 217 -30.38 1.69 5.27
C LEU A 217 -30.30 0.18 4.92
N ASP A 218 -31.40 -0.57 5.07
CA ASP A 218 -31.60 -1.95 4.63
C ASP A 218 -32.20 -1.99 3.21
#